data_5d43989d0290f51a75214105bff36cf0
#
_entry.id   5d43989d0290f51a75214105bff36cf0
#
_cell.length_a   1.000
_cell.length_b   1.000
_cell.length_c   1.000
_cell.angle_alpha   90.00
_cell.angle_beta   90.00
_cell.angle_gamma   90.00
#
_symmetry.space_group_name_H-M   'P 1'
#
loop_
_entity.id
_entity.type
_entity.pdbx_description
1 polymer ?
#
loop_
_entity_poly.entity_id
_entity_poly.type
_entity_poly.pdbx_seq_one_letter_code
_entity_poly.pdbx_strand_id
1 'polypeptide(L)'
;MYNAEEILSKFKNEMQRRAVRLHGAVLMLGGEVVAEIYNPPYDSATKTRMYSASKSVTAMAIGKLIGEGRLSLSDRLVDIFKDKIDTENVHPLLKEQTILDMLRMTTVYSKATYSEHNTDWLASYFRAKPTHPAGTLWHYDSCGSYVLGSVVKLITGKDFVEYLRPEFDVMGVSEDVFCLKGPDGEAWASSGFIATTVDIAKIACVFLNRGRWGSKQIIPEDFAKAAISPLSSNHERGVISRFCCGYGYQIWSHPDGAFAFRGLGGQVAIGFPGRDLVFACNCDTASNATTYDDIFYAVEDIILPCFPISDVITYESAQPKSKESTLLDEVSGTVYKLQPNQMGIDTVTFLGNNERAVLAFTQYGREYKLDFSTVSETLTTFPISYTGSPLFDEKAYMNYRCSVCADWVEERKLRLQIWAEDLYVGNCTLFFYFALDGRIALAARKHAQFFFTEFDGYTYGTPEND
;
A
#
# COMPACT_ATOMS: atom_id res chain seq x y z
N MET A 1 -33.07 -11.01 15.18
CA MET A 1 -32.63 -9.80 14.47
C MET A 1 -31.70 -9.07 15.43
N TYR A 2 -30.45 -8.88 15.07
CA TYR A 2 -29.51 -8.15 15.95
C TYR A 2 -29.89 -6.67 15.97
N ASN A 3 -29.84 -6.05 17.15
CA ASN A 3 -30.02 -4.60 17.28
C ASN A 3 -28.72 -3.91 16.90
N ALA A 4 -28.68 -3.23 15.74
CA ALA A 4 -27.47 -2.59 15.23
C ALA A 4 -26.93 -1.49 16.18
N GLU A 5 -27.80 -0.79 16.90
CA GLU A 5 -27.40 0.18 17.93
C GLU A 5 -26.68 -0.48 19.11
N GLU A 6 -27.19 -1.66 19.55
CA GLU A 6 -26.53 -2.44 20.62
C GLU A 6 -25.15 -2.93 20.19
N ILE A 7 -24.99 -3.34 18.91
CA ILE A 7 -23.71 -3.75 18.34
C ILE A 7 -22.71 -2.59 18.41
N LEU A 8 -23.08 -1.40 17.96
CA LEU A 8 -22.22 -0.22 18.02
C LEU A 8 -21.92 0.21 19.44
N SER A 9 -22.86 0.03 20.37
CA SER A 9 -22.62 0.28 21.81
C SER A 9 -21.56 -0.67 22.38
N LYS A 10 -21.58 -1.94 22.01
CA LYS A 10 -20.54 -2.92 22.40
C LYS A 10 -19.20 -2.56 21.78
N PHE A 11 -19.18 -2.19 20.49
CA PHE A 11 -17.96 -1.72 19.81
C PHE A 11 -17.37 -0.49 20.52
N LYS A 12 -18.19 0.52 20.85
CA LYS A 12 -17.76 1.71 21.59
C LYS A 12 -17.10 1.36 22.91
N ASN A 13 -17.72 0.47 23.70
CA ASN A 13 -17.19 0.02 24.98
C ASN A 13 -15.84 -0.70 24.81
N GLU A 14 -15.71 -1.51 23.75
CA GLU A 14 -14.46 -2.19 23.45
C GLU A 14 -13.35 -1.21 23.04
N MET A 15 -13.65 -0.18 22.25
CA MET A 15 -12.69 0.88 21.93
C MET A 15 -12.20 1.58 23.20
N GLN A 16 -13.11 1.89 24.13
CA GLN A 16 -12.72 2.46 25.41
C GLN A 16 -11.81 1.52 26.21
N ARG A 17 -12.12 0.23 26.23
CA ARG A 17 -11.29 -0.80 26.91
C ARG A 17 -9.89 -0.90 26.32
N ARG A 18 -9.76 -0.73 25.00
CA ARG A 18 -8.49 -0.72 24.27
C ARG A 18 -7.77 0.64 24.28
N ALA A 19 -8.27 1.61 25.04
CA ALA A 19 -7.75 2.98 25.09
C ALA A 19 -7.71 3.68 23.70
N VAL A 20 -8.64 3.33 22.80
CA VAL A 20 -8.87 4.02 21.55
C VAL A 20 -9.97 5.06 21.74
N ARG A 21 -9.65 6.33 21.47
CA ARG A 21 -10.62 7.42 21.54
C ARG A 21 -11.52 7.43 20.30
N LEU A 22 -12.68 6.79 20.39
CA LEU A 22 -13.69 6.81 19.33
C LEU A 22 -14.37 8.18 19.28
N HIS A 23 -14.48 8.79 18.10
CA HIS A 23 -15.29 9.97 17.84
C HIS A 23 -16.71 9.57 17.41
N GLY A 24 -16.81 8.69 16.42
CA GLY A 24 -18.05 8.14 15.93
C GLY A 24 -17.86 6.87 15.14
N ALA A 25 -18.91 6.06 15.04
CA ALA A 25 -18.96 4.87 14.21
C ALA A 25 -20.32 4.73 13.54
N VAL A 26 -20.31 4.14 12.33
CA VAL A 26 -21.47 3.97 11.47
C VAL A 26 -21.48 2.55 10.89
N LEU A 27 -22.65 1.93 10.88
CA LEU A 27 -22.94 0.71 10.13
C LEU A 27 -23.88 1.01 8.98
N MET A 28 -23.50 0.53 7.79
CA MET A 28 -24.38 0.56 6.62
C MET A 28 -24.59 -0.86 6.11
N LEU A 29 -25.82 -1.21 5.81
CA LEU A 29 -26.23 -2.50 5.26
C LEU A 29 -27.12 -2.25 4.04
N GLY A 30 -26.84 -2.91 2.92
CA GLY A 30 -27.62 -2.69 1.70
C GLY A 30 -27.57 -1.25 1.17
N GLY A 31 -26.53 -0.50 1.49
CA GLY A 31 -26.39 0.93 1.12
C GLY A 31 -27.10 1.92 2.04
N GLU A 32 -27.79 1.44 3.10
CA GLU A 32 -28.52 2.29 4.06
C GLU A 32 -27.80 2.33 5.42
N VAL A 33 -27.83 3.48 6.09
CA VAL A 33 -27.34 3.62 7.47
C VAL A 33 -28.30 2.90 8.40
N VAL A 34 -27.85 1.83 9.03
CA VAL A 34 -28.67 1.03 9.96
C VAL A 34 -28.40 1.36 11.43
N ALA A 35 -27.25 1.92 11.76
CA ALA A 35 -26.92 2.45 13.08
C ALA A 35 -25.75 3.43 12.99
N GLU A 36 -25.75 4.40 13.91
CA GLU A 36 -24.64 5.31 14.16
C GLU A 36 -24.51 5.62 15.64
N ILE A 37 -23.29 5.87 16.09
CA ILE A 37 -22.99 6.23 17.48
C ILE A 37 -21.85 7.26 17.51
N TYR A 38 -21.98 8.24 18.38
CA TYR A 38 -20.98 9.29 18.57
C TYR A 38 -20.67 9.49 20.05
N ASN A 39 -19.44 9.89 20.34
CA ASN A 39 -19.02 10.29 21.68
C ASN A 39 -18.99 11.82 21.78
N PRO A 40 -19.67 12.43 22.75
CA PRO A 40 -19.54 13.87 22.94
C PRO A 40 -18.08 14.33 23.09
N PRO A 41 -17.67 15.44 22.48
CA PRO A 41 -18.52 16.45 21.83
C PRO A 41 -18.82 16.19 20.35
N TYR A 42 -18.49 15.02 19.82
CA TYR A 42 -18.73 14.65 18.42
C TYR A 42 -20.18 14.26 18.17
N ASP A 43 -20.66 14.52 16.94
CA ASP A 43 -21.99 14.19 16.47
C ASP A 43 -21.96 13.79 14.98
N SER A 44 -23.12 13.54 14.37
CA SER A 44 -23.25 13.15 12.96
C SER A 44 -22.80 14.23 11.96
N ALA A 45 -22.79 15.50 12.37
CA ALA A 45 -22.34 16.62 11.56
C ALA A 45 -20.83 16.90 11.69
N THR A 46 -20.19 16.26 12.66
CA THR A 46 -18.76 16.46 12.92
C THR A 46 -17.91 15.96 11.77
N LYS A 47 -17.20 16.88 11.12
CA LYS A 47 -16.24 16.58 10.06
C LYS A 47 -14.86 16.35 10.62
N THR A 48 -14.22 15.33 10.09
CA THR A 48 -12.88 14.93 10.46
C THR A 48 -11.98 14.90 9.22
N ARG A 49 -10.71 15.22 9.40
CA ARG A 49 -9.73 15.00 8.35
C ARG A 49 -9.55 13.50 8.15
N MET A 50 -9.81 13.03 6.94
CA MET A 50 -9.76 11.60 6.60
C MET A 50 -8.34 11.07 6.41
N TYR A 51 -7.32 11.94 6.45
CA TYR A 51 -5.94 11.56 6.22
C TYR A 51 -5.83 10.65 4.98
N SER A 52 -5.12 9.54 5.08
CA SER A 52 -4.86 8.66 3.92
C SER A 52 -6.10 7.96 3.35
N ALA A 53 -7.25 7.95 4.04
CA ALA A 53 -8.51 7.52 3.43
C ALA A 53 -8.94 8.44 2.26
N SER A 54 -8.42 9.67 2.20
CA SER A 54 -8.55 10.58 1.03
C SER A 54 -8.10 9.94 -0.28
N LYS A 55 -7.09 9.06 -0.24
CA LYS A 55 -6.55 8.37 -1.41
C LYS A 55 -7.61 7.53 -2.12
N SER A 56 -8.46 6.87 -1.36
CA SER A 56 -9.54 6.06 -1.92
C SER A 56 -10.63 6.91 -2.57
N VAL A 57 -10.87 8.12 -2.06
CA VAL A 57 -11.76 9.10 -2.70
C VAL A 57 -11.14 9.63 -4.01
N THR A 58 -9.84 9.87 -4.01
CA THR A 58 -9.09 10.25 -5.23
C THR A 58 -9.16 9.13 -6.27
N ALA A 59 -9.04 7.85 -5.85
CA ALA A 59 -9.23 6.72 -6.76
C ALA A 59 -10.62 6.70 -7.40
N MET A 60 -11.68 7.08 -6.66
CA MET A 60 -13.02 7.20 -7.22
C MET A 60 -13.06 8.26 -8.34
N ALA A 61 -12.40 9.40 -8.17
CA ALA A 61 -12.31 10.44 -9.20
C ALA A 61 -11.54 9.95 -10.45
N ILE A 62 -10.43 9.21 -10.26
CA ILE A 62 -9.70 8.57 -11.37
C ILE A 62 -10.58 7.53 -12.07
N GLY A 63 -11.28 6.69 -11.31
CA GLY A 63 -12.23 5.71 -11.87
C GLY A 63 -13.32 6.35 -12.71
N LYS A 64 -13.84 7.49 -12.27
CA LYS A 64 -14.83 8.27 -13.03
C LYS A 64 -14.24 8.80 -14.35
N LEU A 65 -13.02 9.36 -14.34
CA LEU A 65 -12.32 9.79 -15.56
C LEU A 65 -12.13 8.65 -16.56
N ILE A 66 -11.79 7.46 -16.07
CA ILE A 66 -11.64 6.26 -16.90
C ILE A 66 -13.01 5.85 -17.48
N GLY A 67 -14.08 5.90 -16.68
CA GLY A 67 -15.43 5.62 -17.14
C GLY A 67 -15.93 6.61 -18.19
N GLU A 68 -15.48 7.84 -18.15
CA GLU A 68 -15.76 8.89 -19.15
C GLU A 68 -14.86 8.77 -20.41
N GLY A 69 -13.91 7.83 -20.44
CA GLY A 69 -12.94 7.69 -21.53
C GLY A 69 -11.94 8.83 -21.66
N ARG A 70 -11.73 9.60 -20.59
CA ARG A 70 -10.84 10.78 -20.55
C ARG A 70 -9.47 10.45 -19.98
N LEU A 71 -9.30 9.25 -19.45
CA LEU A 71 -8.05 8.74 -18.87
C LEU A 71 -8.02 7.23 -19.06
N SER A 72 -6.83 6.67 -19.24
CA SER A 72 -6.56 5.23 -19.29
C SER A 72 -5.58 4.82 -18.20
N LEU A 73 -5.69 3.59 -17.73
CA LEU A 73 -4.71 3.00 -16.80
C LEU A 73 -3.29 2.96 -17.38
N SER A 74 -3.16 2.83 -18.71
CA SER A 74 -1.89 2.79 -19.44
C SER A 74 -1.31 4.17 -19.78
N ASP A 75 -2.04 5.26 -19.50
CA ASP A 75 -1.54 6.60 -19.80
C ASP A 75 -0.30 6.89 -18.93
N ARG A 76 0.76 7.39 -19.59
CA ARG A 76 1.99 7.74 -18.90
C ARG A 76 1.84 9.09 -18.23
N LEU A 77 2.33 9.17 -17.00
CA LEU A 77 2.26 10.40 -16.22
C LEU A 77 2.90 11.60 -16.94
N VAL A 78 4.04 11.39 -17.56
CA VAL A 78 4.78 12.45 -18.28
C VAL A 78 4.01 12.98 -19.49
N ASP A 79 3.24 12.15 -20.18
CA ASP A 79 2.44 12.55 -21.33
C ASP A 79 1.25 13.42 -20.91
N ILE A 80 0.65 13.11 -19.74
CA ILE A 80 -0.43 13.90 -19.14
C ILE A 80 0.08 15.30 -18.76
N PHE A 81 1.28 15.41 -18.18
CA PHE A 81 1.85 16.66 -17.71
C PHE A 81 2.80 17.35 -18.70
N LYS A 82 2.88 16.89 -19.96
CA LYS A 82 3.86 17.36 -20.97
C LYS A 82 3.94 18.89 -21.12
N ASP A 83 2.83 19.60 -20.95
CA ASP A 83 2.77 21.06 -21.08
C ASP A 83 3.11 21.79 -19.74
N LYS A 84 3.39 21.05 -18.68
CA LYS A 84 3.67 21.56 -17.33
C LYS A 84 5.07 21.24 -16.82
N ILE A 85 5.75 20.28 -17.44
CA ILE A 85 7.07 19.80 -17.03
C ILE A 85 8.03 19.80 -18.23
N ASP A 86 9.31 19.88 -17.95
CA ASP A 86 10.36 19.67 -18.92
C ASP A 86 10.56 18.16 -19.17
N THR A 87 9.85 17.61 -20.16
CA THR A 87 9.85 16.18 -20.48
C THR A 87 11.19 15.66 -20.96
N GLU A 88 12.08 16.51 -21.48
CA GLU A 88 13.41 16.10 -21.94
C GLU A 88 14.31 15.73 -20.76
N ASN A 89 14.22 16.49 -19.67
CA ASN A 89 15.05 16.33 -18.47
C ASN A 89 14.43 15.42 -17.40
N VAL A 90 13.25 14.83 -17.66
CA VAL A 90 12.66 13.83 -16.77
C VAL A 90 13.47 12.51 -16.81
N HIS A 91 13.73 11.94 -15.66
CA HIS A 91 14.45 10.67 -15.56
C HIS A 91 13.78 9.55 -16.37
N PRO A 92 14.53 8.71 -17.13
CA PRO A 92 13.98 7.67 -17.99
C PRO A 92 12.96 6.74 -17.30
N LEU A 93 13.23 6.30 -16.07
CA LEU A 93 12.30 5.44 -15.32
C LEU A 93 10.94 6.12 -15.06
N LEU A 94 10.93 7.44 -14.81
CA LEU A 94 9.68 8.17 -14.61
C LEU A 94 8.89 8.32 -15.92
N LYS A 95 9.57 8.34 -17.07
CA LYS A 95 8.91 8.37 -18.39
C LYS A 95 8.09 7.11 -18.67
N GLU A 96 8.39 6.00 -18.01
CA GLU A 96 7.67 4.73 -18.14
C GLU A 96 6.47 4.61 -17.21
N GLN A 97 6.40 5.43 -16.14
CA GLN A 97 5.38 5.32 -15.09
C GLN A 97 3.98 5.67 -15.59
N THR A 98 3.04 4.77 -15.32
CA THR A 98 1.64 4.87 -15.75
C THR A 98 0.69 5.23 -14.59
N ILE A 99 -0.55 5.56 -14.92
CA ILE A 99 -1.63 5.75 -13.94
C ILE A 99 -1.89 4.45 -13.14
N LEU A 100 -1.75 3.29 -13.79
CA LEU A 100 -1.88 1.99 -13.10
C LEU A 100 -0.83 1.84 -11.99
N ASP A 101 0.43 2.18 -12.27
CA ASP A 101 1.51 2.08 -11.29
C ASP A 101 1.27 2.99 -10.09
N MET A 102 0.74 4.19 -10.33
CA MET A 102 0.41 5.13 -9.27
C MET A 102 -0.75 4.64 -8.40
N LEU A 103 -1.80 4.09 -9.01
CA LEU A 103 -2.95 3.54 -8.28
C LEU A 103 -2.54 2.35 -7.41
N ARG A 104 -1.63 1.50 -7.90
CA ARG A 104 -1.16 0.29 -7.21
C ARG A 104 -0.02 0.53 -6.22
N MET A 105 0.46 1.77 -6.07
CA MET A 105 1.64 2.09 -5.22
C MET A 105 2.93 1.40 -5.68
N THR A 106 3.07 1.13 -6.98
CA THR A 106 4.28 0.61 -7.62
C THR A 106 4.99 1.70 -8.43
N THR A 107 5.08 2.90 -7.85
CA THR A 107 5.75 4.06 -8.45
C THR A 107 7.27 3.87 -8.47
N VAL A 108 7.98 4.80 -9.10
CA VAL A 108 9.45 4.74 -9.19
C VAL A 108 10.18 5.18 -7.92
N TYR A 109 9.46 5.56 -6.87
CA TYR A 109 10.02 6.15 -5.65
C TYR A 109 9.84 5.28 -4.42
N SER A 110 10.90 5.19 -3.62
CA SER A 110 10.89 4.54 -2.30
C SER A 110 10.93 5.53 -1.13
N LYS A 111 10.87 6.83 -1.41
CA LYS A 111 10.87 7.92 -0.42
C LYS A 111 9.92 9.01 -0.87
N ALA A 112 9.42 9.79 0.09
CA ALA A 112 8.64 10.98 -0.20
C ALA A 112 9.44 11.95 -1.09
N THR A 113 8.80 12.49 -2.11
CA THR A 113 9.40 13.45 -3.04
C THR A 113 9.20 14.91 -2.60
N TYR A 114 8.25 15.15 -1.70
CA TYR A 114 8.02 16.45 -1.08
C TYR A 114 8.27 16.39 0.43
N SER A 115 8.55 17.54 1.02
CA SER A 115 8.68 17.76 2.46
C SER A 115 7.97 19.05 2.86
N GLU A 116 7.87 19.33 4.14
CA GLU A 116 7.34 20.58 4.66
C GLU A 116 8.12 21.83 4.22
N HIS A 117 9.37 21.64 3.76
CA HIS A 117 10.21 22.73 3.27
C HIS A 117 10.02 23.01 1.77
N ASN A 118 9.30 22.17 1.04
CA ASN A 118 9.01 22.37 -0.38
C ASN A 118 7.69 23.14 -0.55
N THR A 119 7.73 24.19 -1.36
CA THR A 119 6.55 25.00 -1.69
C THR A 119 5.84 24.54 -2.99
N ASP A 120 6.47 23.69 -3.78
CA ASP A 120 5.96 23.15 -5.04
C ASP A 120 6.04 21.61 -4.99
N TRP A 121 5.01 21.01 -4.41
CA TRP A 121 4.95 19.58 -4.20
C TRP A 121 4.77 18.81 -5.52
N LEU A 122 4.00 19.37 -6.45
CA LEU A 122 3.80 18.76 -7.76
C LEU A 122 5.12 18.68 -8.55
N ALA A 123 5.83 19.79 -8.67
CA ALA A 123 7.11 19.80 -9.39
C ALA A 123 8.18 18.94 -8.71
N SER A 124 8.15 18.83 -7.37
CA SER A 124 9.12 17.99 -6.64
C SER A 124 9.04 16.53 -7.06
N TYR A 125 7.84 16.04 -7.42
CA TYR A 125 7.65 14.68 -7.90
C TYR A 125 8.43 14.40 -9.19
N PHE A 126 8.42 15.33 -10.13
CA PHE A 126 9.12 15.17 -11.41
C PHE A 126 10.64 15.39 -11.34
N ARG A 127 11.13 16.10 -10.31
CA ARG A 127 12.55 16.38 -10.08
C ARG A 127 13.26 15.32 -9.24
N ALA A 128 12.53 14.54 -8.47
CA ALA A 128 13.11 13.53 -7.59
C ALA A 128 13.81 12.43 -8.40
N LYS A 129 14.89 11.87 -7.83
CA LYS A 129 15.61 10.77 -8.47
C LYS A 129 14.89 9.45 -8.17
N PRO A 130 14.41 8.72 -9.20
CA PRO A 130 13.87 7.38 -9.04
C PRO A 130 14.87 6.38 -8.45
N THR A 131 14.33 5.38 -7.77
CA THR A 131 15.11 4.33 -7.11
C THR A 131 14.97 2.95 -7.77
N HIS A 132 13.88 2.73 -8.52
CA HIS A 132 13.57 1.46 -9.20
C HIS A 132 12.55 1.70 -10.34
N PRO A 133 12.39 0.75 -11.28
CA PRO A 133 11.39 0.84 -12.33
C PRO A 133 9.96 0.81 -11.79
N ALA A 134 9.05 1.56 -12.42
CA ALA A 134 7.63 1.49 -12.14
C ALA A 134 7.07 0.07 -12.36
N GLY A 135 5.99 -0.27 -11.66
CA GLY A 135 5.33 -1.56 -11.78
C GLY A 135 6.05 -2.75 -11.13
N THR A 136 7.19 -2.53 -10.44
CA THR A 136 8.04 -3.62 -9.90
C THR A 136 7.89 -3.83 -8.39
N LEU A 137 8.28 -2.85 -7.60
CA LEU A 137 8.30 -2.93 -6.14
C LEU A 137 7.21 -2.04 -5.54
N TRP A 138 6.57 -2.52 -4.50
CA TRP A 138 5.55 -1.77 -3.80
C TRP A 138 6.19 -0.82 -2.77
N HIS A 139 5.75 0.43 -2.78
CA HIS A 139 6.08 1.41 -1.75
C HIS A 139 4.87 2.32 -1.51
N TYR A 140 4.52 2.55 -0.24
CA TYR A 140 3.41 3.45 0.09
C TYR A 140 3.77 4.90 -0.24
N ASP A 141 3.35 5.36 -1.43
CA ASP A 141 3.71 6.66 -2.00
C ASP A 141 2.56 7.68 -1.90
N SER A 142 2.59 8.48 -0.83
CA SER A 142 1.62 9.57 -0.66
C SER A 142 1.82 10.71 -1.66
N CYS A 143 3.04 10.88 -2.17
CA CYS A 143 3.34 11.91 -3.17
C CYS A 143 2.69 11.54 -4.52
N GLY A 144 2.77 10.27 -4.92
CA GLY A 144 2.06 9.77 -6.10
C GLY A 144 0.54 9.96 -6.00
N SER A 145 -0.03 9.70 -4.81
CA SER A 145 -1.47 9.95 -4.58
C SER A 145 -1.84 11.44 -4.66
N TYR A 146 -0.94 12.33 -4.22
CA TYR A 146 -1.10 13.78 -4.40
C TYR A 146 -1.15 14.15 -5.88
N VAL A 147 -0.23 13.60 -6.67
CA VAL A 147 -0.16 13.83 -8.12
C VAL A 147 -1.37 13.28 -8.86
N LEU A 148 -1.97 12.15 -8.42
CA LEU A 148 -3.25 11.68 -8.97
C LEU A 148 -4.37 12.72 -8.82
N GLY A 149 -4.41 13.45 -7.69
CA GLY A 149 -5.34 14.59 -7.55
C GLY A 149 -5.07 15.71 -8.56
N SER A 150 -3.79 16.00 -8.82
CA SER A 150 -3.40 16.99 -9.83
C SER A 150 -3.72 16.53 -11.27
N VAL A 151 -3.70 15.20 -11.55
CA VAL A 151 -4.20 14.64 -12.83
C VAL A 151 -5.68 14.96 -13.00
N VAL A 152 -6.51 14.76 -11.97
CA VAL A 152 -7.93 15.11 -12.04
C VAL A 152 -8.11 16.60 -12.36
N LYS A 153 -7.41 17.48 -11.65
CA LYS A 153 -7.48 18.92 -11.88
C LYS A 153 -7.02 19.33 -13.29
N LEU A 154 -5.93 18.74 -13.77
CA LEU A 154 -5.39 19.05 -15.09
C LEU A 154 -6.39 18.69 -16.20
N ILE A 155 -7.05 17.53 -16.09
CA ILE A 155 -8.00 17.05 -17.09
C ILE A 155 -9.34 17.78 -17.01
N THR A 156 -9.82 18.13 -15.79
CA THR A 156 -11.19 18.63 -15.57
C THR A 156 -11.29 20.11 -15.31
N GLY A 157 -10.19 20.77 -14.91
CA GLY A 157 -10.18 22.14 -14.40
C GLY A 157 -10.68 22.26 -12.94
N LYS A 158 -11.08 21.14 -12.30
CA LYS A 158 -11.64 21.06 -10.95
C LYS A 158 -10.78 20.18 -10.07
N ASP A 159 -10.72 20.45 -8.76
CA ASP A 159 -10.17 19.47 -7.85
C ASP A 159 -11.09 18.22 -7.76
N PHE A 160 -10.58 17.15 -7.12
CA PHE A 160 -11.30 15.88 -7.13
C PHE A 160 -12.62 15.93 -6.35
N VAL A 161 -12.78 16.80 -5.35
CA VAL A 161 -14.01 16.99 -4.59
C VAL A 161 -15.04 17.74 -5.45
N GLU A 162 -14.63 18.83 -6.08
CA GLU A 162 -15.46 19.61 -7.02
C GLU A 162 -15.89 18.76 -8.22
N TYR A 163 -14.98 17.91 -8.72
CA TYR A 163 -15.27 17.01 -9.84
C TYR A 163 -16.27 15.90 -9.47
N LEU A 164 -16.19 15.37 -8.24
CA LEU A 164 -17.10 14.35 -7.73
C LEU A 164 -18.40 14.92 -7.17
N ARG A 165 -18.58 16.26 -7.10
CA ARG A 165 -19.78 16.86 -6.48
C ARG A 165 -21.11 16.33 -7.01
N PRO A 166 -21.32 16.16 -8.35
CA PRO A 166 -22.57 15.60 -8.87
C PRO A 166 -22.85 14.16 -8.39
N GLU A 167 -21.83 13.36 -8.18
CA GLU A 167 -21.94 12.00 -7.63
C GLU A 167 -22.20 12.04 -6.12
N PHE A 168 -21.52 12.93 -5.42
CA PHE A 168 -21.74 13.16 -3.99
C PHE A 168 -23.16 13.62 -3.68
N ASP A 169 -23.74 14.49 -4.51
CA ASP A 169 -25.14 14.94 -4.37
C ASP A 169 -26.12 13.76 -4.50
N VAL A 170 -25.89 12.85 -5.48
CA VAL A 170 -26.72 11.65 -5.66
C VAL A 170 -26.59 10.69 -4.47
N MET A 171 -25.41 10.62 -3.87
CA MET A 171 -25.14 9.78 -2.70
C MET A 171 -25.60 10.42 -1.39
N GLY A 172 -26.00 11.68 -1.41
CA GLY A 172 -26.31 12.45 -0.21
C GLY A 172 -25.09 12.64 0.70
N VAL A 173 -23.90 12.76 0.12
CA VAL A 173 -22.68 13.20 0.83
C VAL A 173 -22.81 14.67 1.16
N SER A 174 -22.38 15.08 2.33
CA SER A 174 -22.51 16.46 2.85
C SER A 174 -22.06 17.50 1.81
N GLU A 175 -22.84 18.58 1.68
CA GLU A 175 -22.57 19.63 0.68
C GLU A 175 -21.25 20.35 0.91
N ASP A 176 -20.83 20.46 2.15
CA ASP A 176 -19.69 21.21 2.64
C ASP A 176 -18.44 20.34 2.90
N VAL A 177 -18.36 19.14 2.29
CA VAL A 177 -17.08 18.41 2.21
C VAL A 177 -16.11 19.16 1.33
N PHE A 178 -14.83 19.16 1.72
CA PHE A 178 -13.78 19.84 0.98
C PHE A 178 -12.42 19.14 1.15
N CYS A 179 -11.43 19.59 0.42
CA CYS A 179 -10.06 19.12 0.56
C CYS A 179 -9.12 20.26 0.96
N LEU A 180 -8.28 20.01 1.97
CA LEU A 180 -7.15 20.89 2.30
C LEU A 180 -6.22 20.98 1.10
N LYS A 181 -5.53 22.12 0.96
CA LYS A 181 -4.59 22.34 -0.14
C LYS A 181 -3.15 22.22 0.32
N GLY A 182 -2.31 21.76 -0.59
CA GLY A 182 -0.86 21.83 -0.46
C GLY A 182 -0.33 23.25 -0.62
N PRO A 183 0.97 23.49 -0.40
CA PRO A 183 1.56 24.81 -0.50
C PRO A 183 1.57 25.38 -1.92
N ASP A 184 1.46 24.55 -2.94
CA ASP A 184 1.33 24.91 -4.37
C ASP A 184 -0.13 25.17 -4.79
N GLY A 185 -1.08 25.13 -3.85
CA GLY A 185 -2.50 25.38 -4.09
C GLY A 185 -3.29 24.23 -4.69
N GLU A 186 -2.63 23.08 -4.94
CA GLU A 186 -3.30 21.85 -5.35
C GLU A 186 -4.05 21.20 -4.16
N ALA A 187 -5.14 20.47 -4.43
CA ALA A 187 -5.83 19.72 -3.40
C ALA A 187 -4.92 18.63 -2.81
N TRP A 188 -4.83 18.53 -1.49
CA TRP A 188 -4.04 17.50 -0.83
C TRP A 188 -4.73 16.13 -0.91
N ALA A 189 -4.86 15.63 -2.12
CA ALA A 189 -5.61 14.43 -2.49
C ALA A 189 -5.17 13.16 -1.75
N SER A 190 -3.93 13.12 -1.28
CA SER A 190 -3.41 11.99 -0.50
C SER A 190 -3.80 12.00 0.98
N SER A 191 -4.36 13.14 1.51
CA SER A 191 -4.50 13.29 2.98
C SER A 191 -5.48 14.38 3.44
N GLY A 192 -5.98 15.22 2.56
CA GLY A 192 -6.66 16.47 2.93
C GLY A 192 -8.18 16.44 2.90
N PHE A 193 -8.84 15.33 2.55
CA PHE A 193 -10.29 15.25 2.49
C PHE A 193 -10.91 15.40 3.87
N ILE A 194 -11.89 16.32 3.99
CA ILE A 194 -12.64 16.64 5.22
C ILE A 194 -14.09 16.23 5.01
N ALA A 195 -14.57 15.26 5.82
CA ALA A 195 -15.88 14.67 5.68
C ALA A 195 -16.40 14.12 7.02
N THR A 196 -17.69 13.74 7.08
CA THR A 196 -18.26 13.03 8.22
C THR A 196 -17.97 11.52 8.15
N THR A 197 -18.24 10.80 9.23
CA THR A 197 -18.13 9.33 9.27
C THR A 197 -19.12 8.67 8.30
N VAL A 198 -20.30 9.26 8.13
CA VAL A 198 -21.32 8.77 7.18
C VAL A 198 -20.87 8.99 5.74
N ASP A 199 -20.26 10.14 5.43
CA ASP A 199 -19.80 10.44 4.08
C ASP A 199 -18.79 9.43 3.56
N ILE A 200 -17.77 9.11 4.39
CA ILE A 200 -16.75 8.14 3.98
C ILE A 200 -17.32 6.72 3.89
N ALA A 201 -18.32 6.37 4.70
CA ALA A 201 -19.03 5.10 4.60
C ALA A 201 -19.81 4.98 3.29
N LYS A 202 -20.50 6.03 2.87
CA LYS A 202 -21.21 6.09 1.58
C LYS A 202 -20.25 5.91 0.39
N ILE A 203 -19.10 6.55 0.44
CA ILE A 203 -18.07 6.40 -0.61
C ILE A 203 -17.55 4.95 -0.65
N ALA A 204 -17.34 4.31 0.49
CA ALA A 204 -16.94 2.90 0.54
C ALA A 204 -18.03 1.96 -0.02
N CYS A 205 -19.31 2.29 0.17
CA CYS A 205 -20.43 1.54 -0.43
C CYS A 205 -20.40 1.54 -1.96
N VAL A 206 -19.89 2.58 -2.62
CA VAL A 206 -19.74 2.58 -4.09
C VAL A 206 -18.80 1.45 -4.52
N PHE A 207 -17.67 1.28 -3.85
CA PHE A 207 -16.72 0.19 -4.16
C PHE A 207 -17.29 -1.18 -3.78
N LEU A 208 -17.98 -1.29 -2.65
CA LEU A 208 -18.70 -2.50 -2.23
C LEU A 208 -19.69 -2.94 -3.32
N ASN A 209 -20.43 -1.99 -3.89
CA ASN A 209 -21.48 -2.20 -4.87
C ASN A 209 -20.96 -2.13 -6.32
N ARG A 210 -19.72 -2.56 -6.57
CA ARG A 210 -19.11 -2.65 -7.90
C ARG A 210 -19.22 -1.33 -8.68
N GLY A 211 -18.97 -0.22 -8.02
CA GLY A 211 -18.98 1.11 -8.61
C GLY A 211 -20.36 1.76 -8.72
N ARG A 212 -21.38 1.22 -8.06
CA ARG A 212 -22.77 1.71 -8.16
C ARG A 212 -23.23 2.36 -6.86
N TRP A 213 -24.14 3.33 -7.02
CA TRP A 213 -24.97 3.84 -5.95
C TRP A 213 -26.43 3.75 -6.40
N GLY A 214 -27.21 2.88 -5.77
CA GLY A 214 -28.54 2.51 -6.25
C GLY A 214 -28.50 2.01 -7.71
N SER A 215 -29.29 2.59 -8.58
CA SER A 215 -29.29 2.26 -10.02
C SER A 215 -28.17 2.95 -10.83
N LYS A 216 -27.52 3.99 -10.29
CA LYS A 216 -26.53 4.79 -11.02
C LYS A 216 -25.13 4.15 -10.95
N GLN A 217 -24.49 3.95 -12.10
CA GLN A 217 -23.06 3.62 -12.17
C GLN A 217 -22.26 4.91 -11.95
N ILE A 218 -21.39 4.92 -10.94
CA ILE A 218 -20.54 6.07 -10.56
C ILE A 218 -19.15 5.92 -11.16
N ILE A 219 -18.57 4.72 -11.06
CA ILE A 219 -17.29 4.33 -11.65
C ILE A 219 -17.44 2.97 -12.33
N PRO A 220 -16.62 2.62 -13.34
CA PRO A 220 -16.73 1.34 -14.02
C PRO A 220 -16.68 0.15 -13.07
N GLU A 221 -17.47 -0.87 -13.33
CA GLU A 221 -17.51 -2.08 -12.49
C GLU A 221 -16.15 -2.76 -12.38
N ASP A 222 -15.44 -2.91 -13.49
CA ASP A 222 -14.13 -3.55 -13.53
C ASP A 222 -13.09 -2.73 -12.75
N PHE A 223 -13.16 -1.39 -12.82
CA PHE A 223 -12.31 -0.52 -12.00
C PHE A 223 -12.60 -0.71 -10.50
N ALA A 224 -13.88 -0.73 -10.11
CA ALA A 224 -14.27 -0.91 -8.71
C ALA A 224 -13.81 -2.27 -8.16
N LYS A 225 -13.99 -3.35 -8.93
CA LYS A 225 -13.49 -4.69 -8.58
C LYS A 225 -11.97 -4.71 -8.43
N ALA A 226 -11.25 -4.15 -9.39
CA ALA A 226 -9.79 -4.07 -9.33
C ALA A 226 -9.32 -3.23 -8.13
N ALA A 227 -10.01 -2.13 -7.82
CA ALA A 227 -9.65 -1.23 -6.74
C ALA A 227 -9.66 -1.88 -5.36
N ILE A 228 -10.55 -2.84 -5.11
CA ILE A 228 -10.64 -3.56 -3.84
C ILE A 228 -9.89 -4.90 -3.83
N SER A 229 -9.32 -5.30 -4.97
CA SER A 229 -8.57 -6.54 -5.11
C SER A 229 -7.09 -6.36 -4.75
N PRO A 230 -6.40 -7.39 -4.25
CA PRO A 230 -4.98 -7.32 -3.93
C PRO A 230 -4.11 -7.46 -5.18
N LEU A 231 -4.04 -6.41 -5.97
CA LEU A 231 -3.29 -6.36 -7.23
C LEU A 231 -1.78 -6.24 -7.03
N SER A 232 -1.36 -5.75 -5.88
CA SER A 232 0.06 -5.68 -5.49
C SER A 232 0.24 -6.31 -4.12
N SER A 233 1.29 -7.12 -3.97
CA SER A 233 1.82 -7.49 -2.67
C SER A 233 2.32 -6.22 -1.97
N ASN A 234 2.01 -6.05 -0.70
CA ASN A 234 2.47 -4.91 0.10
C ASN A 234 3.40 -5.33 1.24
N HIS A 235 4.05 -6.49 1.09
CA HIS A 235 4.96 -7.06 2.08
C HIS A 235 6.23 -6.20 2.27
N GLU A 236 6.64 -5.44 1.24
CA GLU A 236 7.78 -4.52 1.30
C GLU A 236 7.58 -3.39 2.33
N ARG A 237 6.37 -3.20 2.84
CA ARG A 237 6.12 -2.26 3.94
C ARG A 237 6.85 -2.65 5.23
N GLY A 238 7.15 -3.94 5.39
CA GLY A 238 7.83 -4.44 6.56
C GLY A 238 6.97 -4.58 7.82
N VAL A 239 5.73 -4.13 7.81
CA VAL A 239 4.78 -4.32 8.92
C VAL A 239 4.04 -5.63 8.69
N ILE A 240 4.31 -6.60 9.53
CA ILE A 240 3.59 -7.88 9.52
C ILE A 240 2.31 -7.70 10.32
N SER A 241 1.21 -7.44 9.63
CA SER A 241 -0.13 -7.48 10.20
C SER A 241 -1.00 -8.39 9.32
N ARG A 242 -1.80 -9.25 9.94
CA ARG A 242 -2.76 -10.11 9.22
C ARG A 242 -3.78 -9.32 8.38
N PHE A 243 -3.88 -8.01 8.66
CA PHE A 243 -4.75 -7.10 7.91
C PHE A 243 -4.03 -6.40 6.74
N CYS A 244 -2.79 -6.78 6.42
CA CYS A 244 -2.04 -6.29 5.27
C CYS A 244 -2.02 -7.36 4.18
N CYS A 245 -3.17 -7.59 3.52
CA CYS A 245 -3.38 -8.67 2.55
C CYS A 245 -3.12 -8.26 1.10
N GLY A 246 -2.54 -7.10 0.87
CA GLY A 246 -2.29 -6.55 -0.46
C GLY A 246 -2.87 -5.15 -0.64
N TYR A 247 -2.77 -4.64 -1.86
CA TYR A 247 -3.19 -3.29 -2.22
C TYR A 247 -3.78 -3.25 -3.63
N GLY A 248 -4.95 -2.64 -3.76
CA GLY A 248 -5.61 -2.42 -5.03
C GLY A 248 -5.33 -1.01 -5.58
N TYR A 249 -6.38 -0.31 -6.03
CA TYR A 249 -6.25 1.07 -6.50
C TYR A 249 -6.50 2.03 -5.35
N GLN A 250 -5.45 2.41 -4.63
CA GLN A 250 -5.47 3.30 -3.45
C GLN A 250 -6.35 2.78 -2.30
N ILE A 251 -6.55 1.45 -2.24
CA ILE A 251 -7.39 0.76 -1.27
C ILE A 251 -6.63 -0.46 -0.73
N TRP A 252 -6.66 -0.63 0.58
CA TRP A 252 -6.07 -1.78 1.26
C TRP A 252 -6.97 -3.01 1.14
N SER A 253 -6.39 -4.13 0.77
CA SER A 253 -7.08 -5.41 0.87
C SER A 253 -6.98 -5.95 2.29
N HIS A 254 -8.03 -6.64 2.72
CA HIS A 254 -8.21 -7.26 4.03
C HIS A 254 -8.49 -8.74 3.91
N PRO A 255 -8.42 -9.52 5.01
CA PRO A 255 -8.85 -10.93 5.02
C PRO A 255 -10.27 -11.10 4.48
N ASP A 256 -10.56 -12.29 3.96
CA ASP A 256 -11.89 -12.72 3.51
C ASP A 256 -12.52 -11.83 2.42
N GLY A 257 -11.67 -11.21 1.59
CA GLY A 257 -12.11 -10.33 0.50
C GLY A 257 -12.64 -8.98 0.95
N ALA A 258 -12.52 -8.64 2.23
CA ALA A 258 -12.81 -7.31 2.72
C ALA A 258 -11.76 -6.30 2.19
N PHE A 259 -12.13 -5.02 2.21
CA PHE A 259 -11.24 -3.94 1.85
C PHE A 259 -11.36 -2.79 2.84
N ALA A 260 -10.35 -1.92 2.91
CA ALA A 260 -10.39 -0.78 3.81
C ALA A 260 -9.77 0.49 3.24
N PHE A 261 -10.44 1.61 3.46
CA PHE A 261 -9.85 2.94 3.45
C PHE A 261 -9.21 3.16 4.81
N ARG A 262 -7.93 3.53 4.84
CA ARG A 262 -7.20 3.72 6.10
C ARG A 262 -6.57 5.11 6.15
N GLY A 263 -6.90 5.88 7.16
CA GLY A 263 -6.35 7.20 7.43
C GLY A 263 -5.73 7.29 8.82
N LEU A 264 -4.61 7.99 8.95
CA LEU A 264 -3.90 8.19 10.21
C LEU A 264 -4.87 8.54 11.35
N GLY A 265 -4.62 8.01 12.53
CA GLY A 265 -5.45 8.27 13.72
C GLY A 265 -6.72 7.39 13.81
N GLY A 266 -6.87 6.37 12.92
CA GLY A 266 -8.04 5.49 12.95
C GLY A 266 -9.25 6.04 12.18
N GLN A 267 -9.01 6.80 11.12
CA GLN A 267 -10.04 7.16 10.15
C GLN A 267 -10.20 5.97 9.20
N VAL A 268 -11.25 5.18 9.38
CA VAL A 268 -11.39 3.88 8.72
C VAL A 268 -12.78 3.74 8.11
N ALA A 269 -12.86 3.17 6.88
CA ALA A 269 -14.08 2.60 6.34
C ALA A 269 -13.74 1.22 5.76
N ILE A 270 -14.43 0.18 6.21
CA ILE A 270 -14.21 -1.21 5.82
C ILE A 270 -15.45 -1.71 5.11
N GLY A 271 -15.28 -2.26 3.90
CA GLY A 271 -16.35 -2.92 3.16
C GLY A 271 -16.18 -4.44 3.21
N PHE A 272 -17.29 -5.15 3.39
CA PHE A 272 -17.38 -6.60 3.45
C PHE A 272 -18.32 -7.10 2.36
N PRO A 273 -17.83 -7.35 1.12
CA PRO A 273 -18.68 -7.69 -0.02
C PRO A 273 -19.60 -8.90 0.22
N GLY A 274 -19.09 -9.96 0.87
CA GLY A 274 -19.89 -11.14 1.19
C GLY A 274 -20.99 -10.93 2.25
N ARG A 275 -21.09 -9.73 2.83
CA ARG A 275 -22.06 -9.38 3.88
C ARG A 275 -22.92 -8.17 3.52
N ASP A 276 -22.68 -7.54 2.37
CA ASP A 276 -23.30 -6.26 1.98
C ASP A 276 -23.21 -5.18 3.06
N LEU A 277 -22.08 -5.18 3.79
CA LEU A 277 -21.85 -4.40 4.99
C LEU A 277 -20.70 -3.42 4.80
N VAL A 278 -20.90 -2.17 5.20
CA VAL A 278 -19.82 -1.21 5.45
C VAL A 278 -19.82 -0.80 6.91
N PHE A 279 -18.66 -0.86 7.52
CA PHE A 279 -18.38 -0.25 8.82
C PHE A 279 -17.44 0.93 8.63
N ALA A 280 -17.74 2.07 9.24
CA ALA A 280 -16.83 3.21 9.27
C ALA A 280 -16.69 3.78 10.68
N CYS A 281 -15.51 4.28 11.03
CA CYS A 281 -15.29 5.00 12.27
C CYS A 281 -14.24 6.11 12.11
N ASN A 282 -14.37 7.13 12.97
CA ASN A 282 -13.36 8.14 13.20
C ASN A 282 -12.87 8.01 14.65
N CYS A 283 -11.56 7.93 14.79
CA CYS A 283 -10.89 7.76 16.09
C CYS A 283 -9.70 8.72 16.22
N ASP A 284 -9.19 8.83 17.44
CA ASP A 284 -7.83 9.30 17.72
C ASP A 284 -7.04 8.18 18.37
N THR A 285 -6.15 7.57 17.62
CA THR A 285 -5.25 6.50 18.05
C THR A 285 -3.81 6.99 18.26
N ALA A 286 -3.56 8.30 18.22
CA ALA A 286 -2.20 8.87 18.23
C ALA A 286 -1.42 8.54 19.52
N SER A 287 -2.12 8.28 20.63
CA SER A 287 -1.52 7.87 21.90
C SER A 287 -1.39 6.35 22.08
N ASN A 288 -1.82 5.55 21.09
CA ASN A 288 -1.82 4.08 21.15
C ASN A 288 -0.91 3.49 20.07
N ALA A 289 0.07 2.69 20.46
CA ALA A 289 1.06 2.10 19.53
C ALA A 289 0.48 0.99 18.63
N THR A 290 -0.64 0.33 19.02
CA THR A 290 -1.24 -0.79 18.27
C THR A 290 -2.29 -0.37 17.24
N THR A 291 -2.82 0.83 17.37
CA THR A 291 -3.58 1.62 16.39
C THR A 291 -4.70 0.91 15.60
N TYR A 292 -4.42 0.52 14.34
CA TYR A 292 -5.46 -0.02 13.45
C TYR A 292 -5.91 -1.42 13.82
N ASP A 293 -4.99 -2.26 14.26
CA ASP A 293 -5.27 -3.66 14.53
C ASP A 293 -6.31 -3.81 15.63
N ASP A 294 -6.32 -2.91 16.62
CA ASP A 294 -7.33 -2.87 17.68
C ASP A 294 -8.75 -2.61 17.15
N ILE A 295 -8.87 -1.70 16.17
CA ILE A 295 -10.15 -1.42 15.50
C ILE A 295 -10.60 -2.65 14.72
N PHE A 296 -9.69 -3.26 13.96
CA PHE A 296 -10.00 -4.41 13.11
C PHE A 296 -10.38 -5.66 13.93
N TYR A 297 -9.66 -5.95 15.01
CA TYR A 297 -10.02 -7.02 15.94
C TYR A 297 -11.40 -6.78 16.56
N ALA A 298 -11.71 -5.56 16.98
CA ALA A 298 -13.02 -5.27 17.55
C ALA A 298 -14.14 -5.41 16.50
N VAL A 299 -13.89 -5.07 15.24
CA VAL A 299 -14.84 -5.30 14.14
C VAL A 299 -15.07 -6.80 13.94
N GLU A 300 -14.00 -7.61 13.90
CA GLU A 300 -14.11 -9.06 13.75
C GLU A 300 -14.82 -9.73 14.92
N ASP A 301 -14.51 -9.32 16.14
CA ASP A 301 -15.04 -9.96 17.36
C ASP A 301 -16.49 -9.57 17.68
N ILE A 302 -16.90 -8.33 17.33
CA ILE A 302 -18.18 -7.76 17.79
C ILE A 302 -19.16 -7.56 16.62
N ILE A 303 -18.68 -7.06 15.49
CA ILE A 303 -19.56 -6.68 14.37
C ILE A 303 -19.82 -7.87 13.45
N LEU A 304 -18.76 -8.50 12.93
CA LEU A 304 -18.91 -9.53 11.91
C LEU A 304 -19.73 -10.75 12.34
N PRO A 305 -19.72 -11.21 13.61
CA PRO A 305 -20.58 -12.32 14.04
C PRO A 305 -22.08 -12.02 13.95
N CYS A 306 -22.45 -10.74 13.94
CA CYS A 306 -23.84 -10.30 13.86
C CYS A 306 -24.37 -10.19 12.41
N PHE A 307 -23.47 -10.21 11.42
CA PHE A 307 -23.79 -10.10 10.00
C PHE A 307 -23.21 -11.31 9.26
N PRO A 308 -23.90 -12.46 9.23
CA PRO A 308 -23.39 -13.67 8.57
C PRO A 308 -23.19 -13.42 7.06
N ILE A 309 -22.26 -14.17 6.48
CA ILE A 309 -22.04 -14.17 5.03
C ILE A 309 -23.31 -14.72 4.36
N SER A 310 -23.94 -13.95 3.49
CA SER A 310 -25.19 -14.33 2.81
C SER A 310 -24.92 -15.07 1.50
N ASP A 311 -23.82 -14.74 0.82
CA ASP A 311 -23.31 -15.44 -0.35
C ASP A 311 -21.80 -15.61 -0.19
N VAL A 312 -21.31 -16.82 -0.39
CA VAL A 312 -19.86 -17.06 -0.47
C VAL A 312 -19.41 -16.50 -1.82
N ILE A 313 -19.25 -15.18 -1.91
CA ILE A 313 -18.34 -14.63 -2.89
C ILE A 313 -16.97 -15.02 -2.35
N THR A 314 -16.51 -16.20 -2.76
CA THR A 314 -15.12 -16.58 -2.65
C THR A 314 -14.35 -15.61 -3.54
N TYR A 315 -14.00 -14.44 -2.98
CA TYR A 315 -12.75 -13.86 -3.37
C TYR A 315 -11.75 -14.93 -2.94
N GLU A 316 -11.11 -15.58 -3.91
CA GLU A 316 -9.95 -16.38 -3.58
C GLU A 316 -9.11 -15.53 -2.67
N SER A 317 -8.92 -16.00 -1.44
CA SER A 317 -8.10 -15.31 -0.44
C SER A 317 -6.80 -15.02 -1.13
N ALA A 318 -6.57 -13.77 -1.42
CA ALA A 318 -5.39 -13.33 -2.14
C ALA A 318 -4.21 -13.15 -1.18
N GLN A 319 -4.06 -14.03 -0.22
CA GLN A 319 -2.72 -14.43 0.10
C GLN A 319 -2.23 -15.11 -1.18
N PRO A 320 -1.23 -14.57 -1.87
CA PRO A 320 -0.63 -15.27 -2.97
C PRO A 320 -0.24 -16.65 -2.40
N LYS A 321 -0.97 -17.69 -2.78
CA LYS A 321 -0.41 -19.04 -2.71
C LYS A 321 0.93 -18.88 -3.39
N SER A 322 2.01 -19.36 -2.78
CA SER A 322 3.32 -19.33 -3.41
C SER A 322 3.11 -19.78 -4.84
N LYS A 323 3.16 -18.84 -5.77
CA LYS A 323 2.90 -19.18 -7.16
C LYS A 323 4.11 -19.98 -7.56
N GLU A 324 3.90 -21.19 -8.02
CA GLU A 324 4.97 -21.97 -8.63
C GLU A 324 5.48 -21.16 -9.82
N SER A 325 6.66 -20.62 -9.69
CA SER A 325 7.34 -19.87 -10.76
C SER A 325 8.58 -20.62 -11.17
N THR A 326 8.81 -20.79 -12.45
CA THR A 326 10.03 -21.40 -13.01
C THR A 326 11.12 -20.37 -13.27
N LEU A 327 10.92 -19.12 -12.89
CA LEU A 327 11.83 -18.02 -13.19
C LEU A 327 13.24 -18.22 -12.65
N LEU A 328 13.44 -18.92 -11.51
CA LEU A 328 14.78 -19.22 -11.02
C LEU A 328 15.59 -20.06 -12.01
N ASP A 329 14.94 -21.01 -12.71
CA ASP A 329 15.60 -21.79 -13.77
C ASP A 329 16.00 -20.90 -14.96
N GLU A 330 15.12 -19.97 -15.35
CA GLU A 330 15.33 -19.06 -16.48
C GLU A 330 16.45 -18.05 -16.24
N VAL A 331 16.55 -17.51 -15.01
CA VAL A 331 17.53 -16.48 -14.64
C VAL A 331 18.81 -17.05 -14.04
N SER A 332 18.89 -18.37 -13.87
CA SER A 332 20.05 -19.05 -13.25
C SER A 332 21.34 -18.75 -14.01
N GLY A 333 22.34 -18.26 -13.29
CA GLY A 333 23.64 -17.88 -13.85
C GLY A 333 23.70 -16.46 -14.42
N THR A 334 22.58 -15.76 -14.55
CA THR A 334 22.59 -14.36 -15.00
C THR A 334 23.14 -13.45 -13.91
N VAL A 335 24.19 -12.72 -14.22
CA VAL A 335 24.77 -11.69 -13.34
C VAL A 335 24.02 -10.38 -13.61
N TYR A 336 23.41 -9.83 -12.57
CA TYR A 336 22.77 -8.52 -12.62
C TYR A 336 23.65 -7.48 -11.97
N LYS A 337 24.04 -6.44 -12.70
CA LYS A 337 24.75 -5.28 -12.18
C LYS A 337 23.75 -4.26 -11.67
N LEU A 338 23.81 -3.95 -10.38
CA LEU A 338 22.91 -3.02 -9.72
C LEU A 338 23.39 -1.58 -9.84
N GLN A 339 22.45 -0.65 -9.90
CA GLN A 339 22.75 0.77 -9.79
C GLN A 339 23.33 1.09 -8.41
N PRO A 340 24.21 2.12 -8.30
CA PRO A 340 24.73 2.56 -7.01
C PRO A 340 23.60 2.79 -6.00
N ASN A 341 23.71 2.15 -4.84
CA ASN A 341 22.66 2.11 -3.84
C ASN A 341 23.23 2.18 -2.41
N GLN A 342 22.35 2.53 -1.46
CA GLN A 342 22.76 2.69 -0.05
C GLN A 342 23.13 1.37 0.63
N MET A 343 22.76 0.22 0.06
CA MET A 343 23.10 -1.10 0.59
C MET A 343 24.51 -1.53 0.20
N GLY A 344 25.14 -0.85 -0.75
CA GLY A 344 26.48 -1.20 -1.26
C GLY A 344 26.52 -2.54 -2.00
N ILE A 345 25.38 -3.02 -2.49
CA ILE A 345 25.30 -4.26 -3.29
C ILE A 345 25.54 -3.89 -4.75
N ASP A 346 26.60 -4.47 -5.33
CA ASP A 346 27.01 -4.16 -6.70
C ASP A 346 26.44 -5.13 -7.72
N THR A 347 26.45 -6.44 -7.38
CA THR A 347 25.92 -7.49 -8.28
C THR A 347 25.07 -8.49 -7.50
N VAL A 348 24.13 -9.11 -8.21
CA VAL A 348 23.37 -10.28 -7.71
C VAL A 348 23.27 -11.33 -8.81
N THR A 349 23.33 -12.61 -8.42
CA THR A 349 23.22 -13.77 -9.30
C THR A 349 22.44 -14.85 -8.59
N PHE A 350 21.48 -15.45 -9.27
CA PHE A 350 20.78 -16.65 -8.79
C PHE A 350 21.35 -17.88 -9.45
N LEU A 351 21.59 -18.94 -8.69
CA LEU A 351 22.10 -20.22 -9.17
C LEU A 351 21.16 -21.33 -8.67
N GLY A 352 20.76 -22.24 -9.53
CA GLY A 352 19.89 -23.36 -9.17
C GLY A 352 18.41 -23.13 -9.51
N ASN A 353 17.52 -23.75 -8.75
CA ASN A 353 16.09 -23.80 -8.98
C ASN A 353 15.27 -23.65 -7.67
N ASN A 354 13.96 -23.83 -7.74
CA ASN A 354 13.10 -23.69 -6.57
C ASN A 354 13.39 -24.65 -5.41
N GLU A 355 13.89 -25.86 -5.69
CA GLU A 355 14.21 -26.85 -4.65
C GLU A 355 15.52 -26.48 -3.95
N ARG A 356 16.50 -26.00 -4.72
CA ARG A 356 17.80 -25.60 -4.20
C ARG A 356 18.40 -24.46 -5.01
N ALA A 357 18.51 -23.33 -4.38
CA ALA A 357 19.08 -22.14 -5.00
C ALA A 357 20.13 -21.47 -4.12
N VAL A 358 20.98 -20.67 -4.76
CA VAL A 358 21.97 -19.82 -4.12
C VAL A 358 21.78 -18.41 -4.66
N LEU A 359 21.63 -17.44 -3.78
CA LEU A 359 21.83 -16.02 -4.06
C LEU A 359 23.29 -15.69 -3.83
N ALA A 360 24.04 -15.47 -4.90
CA ALA A 360 25.39 -14.91 -4.85
C ALA A 360 25.31 -13.40 -5.05
N PHE A 361 26.02 -12.61 -4.25
CA PHE A 361 26.04 -11.17 -4.40
C PHE A 361 27.39 -10.58 -3.97
N THR A 362 27.75 -9.44 -4.57
CA THR A 362 28.90 -8.64 -4.11
C THR A 362 28.38 -7.41 -3.36
N GLN A 363 28.98 -7.17 -2.19
CA GLN A 363 28.65 -6.04 -1.35
C GLN A 363 29.95 -5.42 -0.79
N TYR A 364 30.15 -4.13 -1.02
CA TYR A 364 31.39 -3.43 -0.65
C TYR A 364 32.65 -4.15 -1.14
N GLY A 365 32.63 -4.70 -2.37
CA GLY A 365 33.73 -5.42 -2.98
C GLY A 365 34.02 -6.82 -2.40
N ARG A 366 33.10 -7.39 -1.61
CA ARG A 366 33.20 -8.76 -1.08
C ARG A 366 32.10 -9.63 -1.66
N GLU A 367 32.43 -10.88 -1.94
CA GLU A 367 31.46 -11.88 -2.41
C GLU A 367 30.81 -12.62 -1.24
N TYR A 368 29.50 -12.82 -1.35
CA TYR A 368 28.68 -13.55 -0.39
C TYR A 368 27.76 -14.53 -1.10
N LYS A 369 27.39 -15.59 -0.39
CA LYS A 369 26.44 -16.60 -0.88
C LYS A 369 25.43 -16.90 0.20
N LEU A 370 24.17 -17.02 -0.20
CA LEU A 370 23.03 -17.36 0.65
C LEU A 370 22.29 -18.53 0.00
N ASP A 371 22.35 -19.70 0.64
CA ASP A 371 21.56 -20.85 0.20
C ASP A 371 20.08 -20.65 0.60
N PHE A 372 19.16 -21.02 -0.28
CA PHE A 372 17.73 -20.97 -0.01
C PHE A 372 16.94 -21.98 -0.84
N SER A 373 15.68 -22.21 -0.45
CA SER A 373 14.71 -23.00 -1.16
C SER A 373 13.33 -22.36 -1.07
N THR A 374 12.53 -22.41 -2.12
CA THR A 374 11.13 -21.94 -2.09
C THR A 374 10.15 -23.02 -1.62
N VAL A 375 10.64 -24.25 -1.40
CA VAL A 375 9.81 -25.39 -0.97
C VAL A 375 10.08 -25.80 0.49
N SER A 376 11.18 -25.35 1.07
CA SER A 376 11.54 -25.67 2.46
C SER A 376 12.43 -24.58 3.07
N GLU A 377 12.36 -24.45 4.37
CA GLU A 377 13.29 -23.59 5.13
C GLU A 377 14.72 -24.11 5.02
N THR A 378 15.67 -23.22 4.84
CA THR A 378 17.08 -23.56 4.64
C THR A 378 17.93 -22.92 5.73
N LEU A 379 18.78 -23.72 6.41
CA LEU A 379 19.80 -23.22 7.32
C LEU A 379 21.06 -22.87 6.54
N THR A 380 21.56 -21.66 6.75
CA THR A 380 22.73 -21.12 6.05
C THR A 380 23.46 -20.11 6.92
N THR A 381 24.45 -19.44 6.38
CA THR A 381 25.11 -18.31 7.02
C THR A 381 24.89 -17.04 6.21
N PHE A 382 24.69 -15.92 6.89
CA PHE A 382 24.52 -14.63 6.26
C PHE A 382 25.49 -13.60 6.85
N PRO A 383 26.13 -12.75 6.03
CA PRO A 383 27.01 -11.71 6.52
C PRO A 383 26.18 -10.61 7.18
N ILE A 384 26.38 -10.41 8.46
CA ILE A 384 25.71 -9.37 9.21
C ILE A 384 26.77 -8.45 9.79
N SER A 385 26.69 -7.15 9.49
CA SER A 385 27.48 -6.19 10.21
C SER A 385 26.76 -5.76 11.49
N TYR A 386 27.48 -5.78 12.60
CA TYR A 386 27.00 -5.20 13.85
C TYR A 386 27.38 -3.72 13.89
N THR A 387 26.44 -2.85 13.63
CA THR A 387 26.65 -1.40 13.69
C THR A 387 25.78 -0.80 14.77
N GLY A 388 26.35 -0.05 15.69
CA GLY A 388 25.59 0.81 16.60
C GLY A 388 25.67 0.49 18.08
N SER A 389 26.57 -0.40 18.52
CA SER A 389 26.92 -0.42 19.93
C SER A 389 28.17 0.43 20.18
N PRO A 390 28.12 1.38 21.13
CA PRO A 390 29.31 2.12 21.56
C PRO A 390 30.36 1.23 22.24
N LEU A 391 30.04 -0.05 22.41
CA LEU A 391 30.96 -1.06 23.04
C LEU A 391 31.87 -1.73 22.04
N PHE A 392 31.71 -1.54 20.74
CA PHE A 392 32.55 -2.19 19.72
C PHE A 392 33.12 -1.13 18.76
N ASP A 393 34.45 -0.95 18.85
CA ASP A 393 35.19 0.05 18.05
C ASP A 393 35.39 -0.32 16.58
N GLU A 394 35.05 -1.54 16.16
CA GLU A 394 35.17 -1.98 14.77
C GLU A 394 33.87 -2.56 14.22
N LYS A 395 33.61 -2.30 12.95
CA LYS A 395 32.59 -3.00 12.16
C LYS A 395 32.97 -4.48 12.07
N ALA A 396 32.53 -5.26 13.03
CA ALA A 396 32.75 -6.71 13.02
C ALA A 396 31.77 -7.30 12.00
N TYR A 397 32.26 -7.62 10.81
CA TYR A 397 31.53 -8.48 9.88
C TYR A 397 31.62 -9.92 10.39
N MET A 398 30.47 -10.43 10.82
CA MET A 398 30.39 -11.81 11.28
C MET A 398 29.44 -12.56 10.36
N ASN A 399 29.75 -13.83 10.07
CA ASN A 399 28.81 -14.75 9.45
C ASN A 399 27.97 -15.38 10.56
N TYR A 400 26.70 -14.99 10.61
CA TYR A 400 25.73 -15.57 11.54
C TYR A 400 25.02 -16.75 10.90
N ARG A 401 24.70 -17.73 11.73
CA ARG A 401 23.79 -18.79 11.32
C ARG A 401 22.38 -18.18 11.17
N CYS A 402 21.77 -18.43 10.03
CA CYS A 402 20.47 -17.94 9.69
C CYS A 402 19.59 -19.04 9.13
N SER A 403 18.28 -18.95 9.33
CA SER A 403 17.32 -19.66 8.53
C SER A 403 16.76 -18.74 7.44
N VAL A 404 16.46 -19.32 6.29
CA VAL A 404 15.89 -18.61 5.15
C VAL A 404 14.60 -19.30 4.70
N CYS A 405 13.51 -18.54 4.74
CA CYS A 405 12.25 -18.91 4.11
C CYS A 405 12.10 -18.10 2.83
N ALA A 406 11.93 -18.76 1.70
CA ALA A 406 11.74 -18.10 0.42
C ALA A 406 10.39 -18.49 -0.20
N ASP A 407 9.74 -17.55 -0.87
CA ASP A 407 8.48 -17.78 -1.58
C ASP A 407 8.26 -16.75 -2.71
N TRP A 408 7.43 -17.13 -3.67
CA TRP A 408 6.98 -16.24 -4.72
C TRP A 408 5.71 -15.50 -4.26
N VAL A 409 5.85 -14.23 -3.87
CA VAL A 409 4.72 -13.39 -3.42
C VAL A 409 3.89 -12.85 -4.59
N GLU A 410 4.47 -12.80 -5.78
CA GLU A 410 3.83 -12.56 -7.07
C GLU A 410 4.52 -13.45 -8.11
N GLU A 411 3.92 -13.61 -9.29
CA GLU A 411 4.48 -14.45 -10.36
C GLU A 411 5.96 -14.16 -10.67
N ARG A 412 6.36 -12.91 -10.58
CA ARG A 412 7.72 -12.43 -10.89
C ARG A 412 8.42 -11.79 -9.69
N LYS A 413 7.87 -11.92 -8.47
CA LYS A 413 8.42 -11.34 -7.25
C LYS A 413 8.77 -12.42 -6.23
N LEU A 414 10.07 -12.66 -6.06
CA LEU A 414 10.63 -13.57 -5.07
C LEU A 414 10.88 -12.82 -3.76
N ARG A 415 10.46 -13.40 -2.63
CA ARG A 415 10.77 -12.93 -1.28
C ARG A 415 11.71 -13.92 -0.60
N LEU A 416 12.75 -13.41 0.03
CA LEU A 416 13.62 -14.15 0.94
C LEU A 416 13.53 -13.51 2.34
N GLN A 417 13.03 -14.25 3.32
CA GLN A 417 13.04 -13.85 4.72
C GLN A 417 14.20 -14.54 5.44
N ILE A 418 15.10 -13.76 6.00
CA ILE A 418 16.36 -14.21 6.59
C ILE A 418 16.29 -13.93 8.09
N TRP A 419 16.28 -14.98 8.91
CA TRP A 419 16.17 -14.92 10.36
C TRP A 419 17.50 -15.25 10.99
N ALA A 420 17.99 -14.40 11.89
CA ALA A 420 19.17 -14.71 12.69
C ALA A 420 18.84 -15.77 13.73
N GLU A 421 19.61 -16.85 13.77
CA GLU A 421 19.40 -18.03 14.65
C GLU A 421 20.38 -18.08 15.83
N ASP A 422 21.33 -17.16 15.90
CA ASP A 422 22.36 -17.16 16.93
C ASP A 422 22.01 -16.28 18.15
N LEU A 423 22.87 -15.32 18.47
CA LEU A 423 22.80 -14.54 19.72
C LEU A 423 21.81 -13.37 19.68
N TYR A 424 21.27 -13.03 18.52
CA TYR A 424 20.47 -11.83 18.33
C TYR A 424 19.12 -12.15 17.71
N VAL A 425 18.11 -11.37 18.08
CA VAL A 425 16.76 -11.46 17.52
C VAL A 425 16.61 -10.42 16.42
N GLY A 426 16.23 -10.88 15.23
CA GLY A 426 15.92 -10.00 14.11
C GLY A 426 15.90 -10.73 12.78
N ASN A 427 15.39 -10.03 11.78
CA ASN A 427 15.32 -10.55 10.43
C ASN A 427 15.57 -9.45 9.40
N CYS A 428 15.87 -9.90 8.20
CA CYS A 428 15.91 -9.08 7.00
C CYS A 428 15.08 -9.76 5.93
N THR A 429 14.34 -8.99 5.17
CA THR A 429 13.58 -9.50 4.02
C THR A 429 14.09 -8.84 2.74
N LEU A 430 14.45 -9.67 1.77
CA LEU A 430 14.82 -9.25 0.43
C LEU A 430 13.68 -9.57 -0.54
N PHE A 431 13.36 -8.64 -1.42
CA PHE A 431 12.38 -8.80 -2.50
C PHE A 431 13.08 -8.57 -3.82
N PHE A 432 12.98 -9.54 -4.71
CA PHE A 432 13.51 -9.45 -6.08
C PHE A 432 12.36 -9.51 -7.07
N TYR A 433 12.23 -8.49 -7.90
CA TYR A 433 11.28 -8.48 -9.00
C TYR A 433 12.03 -8.63 -10.32
N PHE A 434 11.67 -9.65 -11.09
CA PHE A 434 12.24 -9.94 -12.41
C PHE A 434 11.35 -9.34 -13.50
N ALA A 435 11.76 -8.20 -14.06
CA ALA A 435 10.99 -7.48 -15.06
C ALA A 435 10.98 -8.20 -16.43
N LEU A 436 9.94 -7.98 -17.23
CA LEU A 436 9.80 -8.59 -18.55
C LEU A 436 10.88 -8.12 -19.54
N ASP A 437 11.42 -6.95 -19.34
CA ASP A 437 12.50 -6.39 -20.16
C ASP A 437 13.92 -6.85 -19.73
N GLY A 438 13.99 -7.81 -18.82
CA GLY A 438 15.23 -8.38 -18.31
C GLY A 438 15.86 -7.63 -17.15
N ARG A 439 15.33 -6.47 -16.72
CA ARG A 439 15.79 -5.77 -15.52
C ARG A 439 15.43 -6.55 -14.26
N ILE A 440 16.21 -6.37 -13.20
CA ILE A 440 15.88 -6.81 -11.86
C ILE A 440 15.68 -5.60 -10.94
N ALA A 441 14.69 -5.65 -10.05
CA ALA A 441 14.55 -4.67 -8.98
C ALA A 441 14.70 -5.36 -7.62
N LEU A 442 15.38 -4.73 -6.68
CA LEU A 442 15.66 -5.23 -5.34
C LEU A 442 15.16 -4.25 -4.29
N ALA A 443 14.34 -4.74 -3.35
CA ALA A 443 14.06 -4.07 -2.10
C ALA A 443 14.58 -4.91 -0.93
N ALA A 444 15.17 -4.26 0.05
CA ALA A 444 15.55 -4.87 1.32
C ALA A 444 14.86 -4.14 2.48
N ARG A 445 14.44 -4.91 3.48
CA ARG A 445 13.82 -4.41 4.72
C ARG A 445 14.37 -5.14 5.92
N LYS A 446 14.95 -4.39 6.85
CA LYS A 446 15.40 -4.94 8.11
C LYS A 446 14.34 -4.83 9.20
N HIS A 447 14.27 -5.84 10.03
CA HIS A 447 13.51 -5.87 11.28
C HIS A 447 14.42 -6.29 12.42
N ALA A 448 15.45 -5.47 12.67
CA ALA A 448 16.46 -5.68 13.69
C ALA A 448 16.87 -4.33 14.27
N GLN A 449 17.18 -4.30 15.57
CA GLN A 449 17.54 -3.06 16.23
C GLN A 449 18.93 -2.58 15.86
N PHE A 450 19.94 -3.48 15.86
CA PHE A 450 21.35 -3.12 15.79
C PHE A 450 22.14 -3.77 14.63
N PHE A 451 21.53 -4.65 13.85
CA PHE A 451 22.17 -5.34 12.74
C PHE A 451 21.29 -5.34 11.48
N PHE A 452 21.78 -5.89 10.37
CA PHE A 452 21.19 -5.76 9.05
C PHE A 452 21.05 -4.29 8.55
N THR A 453 21.82 -3.36 9.11
CA THR A 453 21.65 -1.91 8.81
C THR A 453 21.92 -1.57 7.37
N GLU A 454 22.71 -2.38 6.67
CA GLU A 454 23.00 -2.25 5.25
C GLU A 454 21.82 -2.72 4.37
N PHE A 455 20.94 -3.57 4.91
CA PHE A 455 19.85 -4.18 4.17
C PHE A 455 18.54 -3.41 4.38
N ASP A 456 18.56 -2.12 4.05
CA ASP A 456 17.36 -1.28 4.04
C ASP A 456 17.43 -0.30 2.86
N GLY A 457 16.70 -0.59 1.79
CA GLY A 457 16.72 0.25 0.60
C GLY A 457 16.11 -0.39 -0.62
N TYR A 458 16.17 0.35 -1.72
CA TYR A 458 15.68 -0.03 -3.04
C TYR A 458 16.74 0.24 -4.09
N THR A 459 16.84 -0.63 -5.07
CA THR A 459 17.69 -0.48 -6.25
C THR A 459 17.17 -1.31 -7.42
N TYR A 460 17.82 -1.21 -8.56
CA TYR A 460 17.56 -2.04 -9.73
C TYR A 460 18.86 -2.28 -10.50
N GLY A 461 18.83 -3.25 -11.40
CA GLY A 461 19.97 -3.58 -12.22
C GLY A 461 19.57 -4.17 -13.56
N THR A 462 20.56 -4.34 -14.41
CA THR A 462 20.48 -4.97 -15.72
C THR A 462 21.39 -6.19 -15.77
N PRO A 463 21.09 -7.20 -16.61
CA PRO A 463 22.04 -8.26 -16.89
C PRO A 463 23.36 -7.65 -17.38
N GLU A 464 24.49 -8.18 -16.88
CA GLU A 464 25.78 -7.92 -17.53
C GLU A 464 25.75 -8.67 -18.87
N ASN A 465 25.84 -7.94 -19.97
CA ASN A 465 26.07 -8.56 -21.26
C ASN A 465 27.53 -9.05 -21.29
N ASP A 466 27.74 -10.31 -21.64
CA ASP A 466 29.05 -10.89 -21.94
C ASP A 466 29.80 -10.13 -23.05
#